data_a9491347edb5a63fdd8d68e8fa62cc30
#
_entry.id   a9491347edb5a63fdd8d68e8fa62cc30
#
_cell.length_a   1.000
_cell.length_b   1.000
_cell.length_c   1.000
_cell.angle_alpha   90.00
_cell.angle_beta   90.00
_cell.angle_gamma   90.00
#
_symmetry.space_group_name_H-M   'P 1'
#
loop_
_entity.id
_entity.type
_entity.pdbx_description
1 polymer ?
#
loop_
_entity_poly.entity_id
_entity_poly.type
_entity_poly.pdbx_seq_one_letter_code
_entity_poly.pdbx_strand_id
1 'polypeptide(L)'
;MENLTLASRIKWWINGIAAFIFVMLCIIYLLIRPIITQNLEPVIKDAAGERINGTLTWTMMDLDPNYDLSFTDLELKDAKGEVVFKSPSLEIGWSASALYNYAFKDGGIADVVKTVTIENPEVHLAKGTDGLWNVENILKPSDSSDNGTFTGQVIVKDGNASITAPDIGSYDFTSLGGTLGWDSTGTITGSFAGEAFDSHFTGDLKYTNTNNMEISLETDPVSLTSLKPLLEQFPQISSKLDIDKGTGQVTSAKIWKSDGAVAYHVQGSI
;
A
#
# COMPACT_ATOMS: atom_id res chain seq x y z
N MET A 1 6.67 -42.07 -49.26
CA MET A 1 7.40 -40.95 -48.63
C MET A 1 6.86 -39.67 -49.22
N GLU A 2 5.94 -38.99 -48.51
CA GLU A 2 5.35 -37.75 -49.00
C GLU A 2 6.41 -36.66 -49.04
N ASN A 3 6.60 -36.09 -50.22
CA ASN A 3 7.46 -34.91 -50.41
C ASN A 3 6.80 -33.69 -49.75
N LEU A 4 7.19 -33.45 -48.48
CA LEU A 4 6.83 -32.22 -47.80
C LEU A 4 7.20 -31.01 -48.66
N THR A 5 6.23 -30.17 -48.99
CA THR A 5 6.44 -28.94 -49.76
C THR A 5 7.46 -28.03 -49.05
N LEU A 6 8.20 -27.22 -49.79
CA LEU A 6 9.21 -26.30 -49.26
C LEU A 6 8.62 -25.44 -48.10
N ALA A 7 7.37 -24.99 -48.26
CA ALA A 7 6.65 -24.22 -47.27
C ALA A 7 6.42 -24.97 -45.95
N SER A 8 6.11 -26.28 -46.01
CA SER A 8 5.93 -27.09 -44.80
C SER A 8 7.25 -27.35 -44.03
N ARG A 9 8.38 -27.46 -44.76
CA ARG A 9 9.72 -27.56 -44.16
C ARG A 9 10.12 -26.27 -43.48
N ILE A 10 9.90 -25.11 -44.10
CA ILE A 10 10.19 -23.79 -43.49
C ILE A 10 9.36 -23.60 -42.24
N LYS A 11 8.05 -23.90 -42.25
CA LYS A 11 7.18 -23.80 -41.07
C LYS A 11 7.65 -24.72 -39.94
N TRP A 12 8.10 -25.91 -40.24
CA TRP A 12 8.62 -26.84 -39.23
C TRP A 12 9.92 -26.32 -38.61
N TRP A 13 10.83 -25.72 -39.40
CA TRP A 13 12.05 -25.08 -38.88
C TRP A 13 11.75 -23.86 -38.02
N ILE A 14 10.81 -22.99 -38.39
CA ILE A 14 10.39 -21.83 -37.63
C ILE A 14 9.83 -22.28 -36.29
N ASN A 15 8.94 -23.28 -36.26
CA ASN A 15 8.39 -23.82 -35.03
C ASN A 15 9.47 -24.46 -34.12
N GLY A 16 10.44 -25.16 -34.73
CA GLY A 16 11.57 -25.75 -34.00
C GLY A 16 12.46 -24.68 -33.33
N ILE A 17 12.78 -23.62 -34.06
CA ILE A 17 13.55 -22.49 -33.55
C ILE A 17 12.77 -21.76 -32.46
N ALA A 18 11.48 -21.51 -32.67
CA ALA A 18 10.64 -20.86 -31.65
C ALA A 18 10.55 -21.69 -30.36
N ALA A 19 10.36 -23.01 -30.47
CA ALA A 19 10.37 -23.93 -29.34
C ALA A 19 11.73 -23.94 -28.60
N PHE A 20 12.83 -23.93 -29.34
CA PHE A 20 14.18 -23.87 -28.77
C PHE A 20 14.42 -22.57 -28.03
N ILE A 21 14.03 -21.41 -28.60
CA ILE A 21 14.12 -20.11 -27.94
C ILE A 21 13.28 -20.10 -26.67
N PHE A 22 12.05 -20.61 -26.72
CA PHE A 22 11.16 -20.71 -25.55
C PHE A 22 11.79 -21.54 -24.42
N VAL A 23 12.32 -22.72 -24.76
CA VAL A 23 13.01 -23.59 -23.78
C VAL A 23 14.23 -22.89 -23.19
N MET A 24 15.03 -22.19 -24.02
CA MET A 24 16.17 -21.42 -23.54
C MET A 24 15.76 -20.29 -22.59
N LEU A 25 14.68 -19.56 -22.89
CA LEU A 25 14.15 -18.53 -22.01
C LEU A 25 13.65 -19.11 -20.67
N CYS A 26 12.99 -20.27 -20.70
CA CYS A 26 12.60 -20.97 -19.47
C CYS A 26 13.81 -21.39 -18.63
N ILE A 27 14.86 -21.91 -19.26
CA ILE A 27 16.09 -22.29 -18.56
C ILE A 27 16.77 -21.05 -17.96
N ILE A 28 16.87 -19.96 -18.72
CA ILE A 28 17.45 -18.71 -18.25
C ILE A 28 16.67 -18.19 -17.04
N TYR A 29 15.33 -18.18 -17.12
CA TYR A 29 14.46 -17.78 -16.00
C TYR A 29 14.72 -18.64 -14.76
N LEU A 30 14.73 -19.97 -14.90
CA LEU A 30 14.94 -20.90 -13.79
C LEU A 30 16.33 -20.78 -13.14
N LEU A 31 17.35 -20.36 -13.91
CA LEU A 31 18.71 -20.15 -13.38
C LEU A 31 18.91 -18.77 -12.77
N ILE A 32 18.30 -17.74 -13.36
CA ILE A 32 18.49 -16.35 -12.90
C ILE A 32 17.70 -16.09 -11.62
N ARG A 33 16.49 -16.65 -11.49
CA ARG A 33 15.60 -16.45 -10.34
C ARG A 33 16.28 -16.68 -8.99
N PRO A 34 16.88 -17.85 -8.68
CA PRO A 34 17.55 -18.07 -7.40
C PRO A 34 18.80 -17.20 -7.21
N ILE A 35 19.51 -16.86 -8.29
CA ILE A 35 20.69 -15.99 -8.20
C ILE A 35 20.28 -14.58 -7.78
N ILE A 36 19.21 -14.03 -8.36
CA ILE A 36 18.70 -12.70 -8.01
C ILE A 36 18.18 -12.71 -6.58
N THR A 37 17.31 -13.65 -6.21
CA THR A 37 16.72 -13.69 -4.87
C THR A 37 17.77 -13.82 -3.78
N GLN A 38 18.75 -14.71 -3.94
CA GLN A 38 19.82 -14.92 -2.95
C GLN A 38 20.75 -13.70 -2.77
N ASN A 39 20.97 -12.92 -3.83
CA ASN A 39 21.82 -11.73 -3.74
C ASN A 39 21.06 -10.47 -3.35
N LEU A 40 19.78 -10.37 -3.71
CA LEU A 40 18.95 -9.20 -3.46
C LEU A 40 18.40 -9.19 -2.02
N GLU A 41 18.09 -10.35 -1.46
CA GLU A 41 17.53 -10.45 -0.10
C GLU A 41 18.42 -9.81 0.98
N PRO A 42 19.75 -10.07 1.04
CA PRO A 42 20.63 -9.39 1.99
C PRO A 42 20.65 -7.87 1.79
N VAL A 43 20.69 -7.41 0.54
CA VAL A 43 20.71 -5.96 0.22
C VAL A 43 19.43 -5.27 0.71
N ILE A 44 18.27 -5.92 0.53
CA ILE A 44 16.99 -5.37 1.01
C ILE A 44 16.95 -5.36 2.54
N LYS A 45 17.44 -6.43 3.19
CA LYS A 45 17.51 -6.49 4.66
C LYS A 45 18.43 -5.41 5.24
N ASP A 46 19.58 -5.20 4.64
CA ASP A 46 20.51 -4.16 5.06
C ASP A 46 19.92 -2.76 4.87
N ALA A 47 19.36 -2.49 3.69
CA ALA A 47 18.68 -1.21 3.40
C ALA A 47 17.49 -0.96 4.34
N ALA A 48 16.68 -1.97 4.63
CA ALA A 48 15.60 -1.88 5.61
C ALA A 48 16.15 -1.60 7.01
N GLY A 49 17.21 -2.30 7.42
CA GLY A 49 17.88 -2.09 8.72
C GLY A 49 18.46 -0.68 8.88
N GLU A 50 18.92 -0.06 7.81
CA GLU A 50 19.40 1.34 7.82
C GLU A 50 18.25 2.35 7.97
N ARG A 51 17.09 2.08 7.41
CA ARG A 51 15.96 3.02 7.32
C ARG A 51 14.87 2.79 8.38
N ILE A 52 14.74 1.57 8.90
CA ILE A 52 13.70 1.18 9.84
C ILE A 52 14.25 1.13 11.26
N ASN A 53 13.58 1.82 12.17
CA ASN A 53 13.82 1.73 13.61
C ASN A 53 12.86 0.68 14.20
N GLY A 54 13.18 -0.58 13.95
CA GLY A 54 12.36 -1.74 14.28
C GLY A 54 12.87 -2.95 13.52
N THR A 55 12.01 -3.92 13.28
CA THR A 55 12.38 -5.16 12.58
C THR A 55 11.41 -5.43 11.43
N LEU A 56 11.94 -5.59 10.23
CA LEU A 56 11.21 -6.02 9.05
C LEU A 56 11.63 -7.46 8.73
N THR A 57 10.66 -8.36 8.68
CA THR A 57 10.88 -9.78 8.39
C THR A 57 9.90 -10.29 7.35
N TRP A 58 10.27 -11.36 6.66
CA TRP A 58 9.43 -12.12 5.72
C TRP A 58 9.86 -13.58 5.70
N THR A 59 8.95 -14.47 5.35
CA THR A 59 9.23 -15.91 5.27
C THR A 59 9.93 -16.27 3.95
N MET A 60 9.50 -15.68 2.84
CA MET A 60 10.05 -15.95 1.52
C MET A 60 10.05 -14.68 0.67
N MET A 61 11.10 -14.51 -0.11
CA MET A 61 11.20 -13.53 -1.18
C MET A 61 11.42 -14.26 -2.49
N ASP A 62 10.67 -13.89 -3.52
CA ASP A 62 10.73 -14.55 -4.82
C ASP A 62 10.49 -13.58 -5.98
N LEU A 63 10.81 -14.02 -7.19
CA LEU A 63 10.48 -13.35 -8.43
C LEU A 63 9.39 -14.14 -9.15
N ASP A 64 8.31 -13.47 -9.51
CA ASP A 64 7.26 -14.07 -10.32
C ASP A 64 7.69 -14.21 -11.79
N PRO A 65 6.88 -14.86 -12.68
CA PRO A 65 7.18 -14.98 -14.10
C PRO A 65 7.30 -13.65 -14.85
N ASN A 66 6.74 -12.56 -14.31
CA ASN A 66 6.87 -11.20 -14.87
C ASN A 66 8.11 -10.48 -14.34
N TYR A 67 8.89 -11.15 -13.48
CA TYR A 67 10.00 -10.61 -12.73
C TYR A 67 9.61 -9.58 -11.66
N ASP A 68 8.34 -9.53 -11.25
CA ASP A 68 7.93 -8.76 -10.11
C ASP A 68 8.40 -9.43 -8.81
N LEU A 69 8.80 -8.63 -7.84
CA LEU A 69 9.34 -9.12 -6.58
C LEU A 69 8.19 -9.36 -5.60
N SER A 70 8.08 -10.59 -5.10
CA SER A 70 7.05 -10.97 -4.13
C SER A 70 7.65 -11.32 -2.77
N PHE A 71 6.96 -10.91 -1.71
CA PHE A 71 7.27 -11.25 -0.33
C PHE A 71 6.08 -11.98 0.29
N THR A 72 6.37 -13.04 1.03
CA THR A 72 5.36 -13.82 1.76
C THR A 72 5.55 -13.59 3.26
N ASP A 73 4.41 -13.44 3.97
CA ASP A 73 4.36 -13.22 5.42
C ASP A 73 5.27 -12.06 5.89
N LEU A 74 5.09 -10.91 5.26
CA LEU A 74 5.80 -9.69 5.65
C LEU A 74 5.30 -9.20 7.01
N GLU A 75 6.22 -8.94 7.92
CA GLU A 75 5.92 -8.39 9.25
C GLU A 75 6.87 -7.24 9.58
N LEU A 76 6.30 -6.11 10.02
CA LEU A 76 7.01 -4.96 10.53
C LEU A 76 6.67 -4.76 12.01
N LYS A 77 7.69 -4.77 12.84
CA LYS A 77 7.62 -4.46 14.26
C LYS A 77 8.29 -3.11 14.56
N ASP A 78 7.76 -2.42 15.53
CA ASP A 78 8.39 -1.21 16.06
C ASP A 78 9.64 -1.52 16.90
N ALA A 79 10.26 -0.48 17.44
CA ALA A 79 11.45 -0.60 18.31
C ALA A 79 11.17 -1.32 19.63
N LYS A 80 9.91 -1.46 20.05
CA LYS A 80 9.49 -2.19 21.25
C LYS A 80 9.20 -3.66 20.95
N GLY A 81 9.19 -4.06 19.66
CA GLY A 81 8.87 -5.40 19.19
C GLY A 81 7.37 -5.65 18.99
N GLU A 82 6.53 -4.61 19.05
CA GLU A 82 5.12 -4.70 18.77
C GLU A 82 4.86 -4.71 17.26
N VAL A 83 3.94 -5.56 16.80
CA VAL A 83 3.58 -5.64 15.38
C VAL A 83 2.78 -4.40 15.01
N VAL A 84 3.25 -3.68 14.00
CA VAL A 84 2.61 -2.48 13.46
C VAL A 84 1.94 -2.78 12.12
N PHE A 85 2.57 -3.65 11.34
CA PHE A 85 2.07 -4.05 10.03
C PHE A 85 2.43 -5.50 9.75
N LYS A 86 1.51 -6.24 9.17
CA LYS A 86 1.77 -7.54 8.56
C LYS A 86 0.94 -7.72 7.30
N SER A 87 1.45 -8.53 6.37
CA SER A 87 0.72 -8.90 5.16
C SER A 87 1.15 -10.28 4.71
N PRO A 88 0.22 -11.18 4.37
CA PRO A 88 0.56 -12.49 3.82
C PRO A 88 1.22 -12.39 2.44
N SER A 89 0.94 -11.33 1.68
CA SER A 89 1.53 -11.11 0.35
C SER A 89 1.77 -9.62 0.08
N LEU A 90 2.98 -9.31 -0.38
CA LEU A 90 3.35 -8.01 -0.92
C LEU A 90 4.09 -8.23 -2.24
N GLU A 91 3.64 -7.55 -3.28
CA GLU A 91 4.25 -7.61 -4.62
C GLU A 91 4.74 -6.23 -5.04
N ILE A 92 5.95 -6.19 -5.60
CA ILE A 92 6.56 -4.98 -6.13
C ILE A 92 6.79 -5.15 -7.62
N GLY A 93 5.98 -4.44 -8.40
CA GLY A 93 6.14 -4.32 -9.84
C GLY A 93 7.13 -3.23 -10.21
N TRP A 94 7.99 -3.49 -11.15
CA TRP A 94 9.01 -2.56 -11.60
C TRP A 94 9.04 -2.35 -13.11
N SER A 95 9.72 -1.29 -13.52
CA SER A 95 9.93 -0.97 -14.93
C SER A 95 11.32 -1.41 -15.39
N ALA A 96 11.37 -2.35 -16.32
CA ALA A 96 12.65 -2.80 -16.92
C ALA A 96 13.41 -1.65 -17.61
N SER A 97 12.71 -0.70 -18.22
CA SER A 97 13.33 0.49 -18.84
C SER A 97 13.89 1.45 -17.79
N ALA A 98 13.20 1.62 -16.66
CA ALA A 98 13.71 2.45 -15.56
C ALA A 98 14.89 1.78 -14.85
N LEU A 99 14.83 0.45 -14.67
CA LEU A 99 15.95 -0.32 -14.14
C LEU A 99 17.21 -0.19 -15.05
N TYR A 100 17.03 -0.25 -16.36
CA TYR A 100 18.11 -0.01 -17.31
C TYR A 100 18.67 1.41 -17.19
N ASN A 101 17.81 2.41 -17.06
CA ASN A 101 18.25 3.79 -16.87
C ASN A 101 18.97 3.99 -15.53
N TYR A 102 18.48 3.37 -14.46
CA TYR A 102 19.16 3.37 -13.16
C TYR A 102 20.56 2.74 -13.25
N ALA A 103 20.69 1.60 -13.92
CA ALA A 103 21.95 0.88 -14.01
C ALA A 103 22.99 1.54 -14.95
N PHE A 104 22.56 2.27 -15.99
CA PHE A 104 23.44 2.72 -17.08
C PHE A 104 23.30 4.21 -17.45
N LYS A 105 22.39 4.98 -16.86
CA LYS A 105 22.10 6.37 -17.28
C LYS A 105 21.78 7.34 -16.15
N ASP A 106 22.28 7.11 -14.96
CA ASP A 106 22.05 7.98 -13.79
C ASP A 106 20.52 8.19 -13.44
N GLY A 107 19.68 7.18 -13.71
CA GLY A 107 18.28 7.19 -13.30
C GLY A 107 18.13 7.01 -11.77
N GLY A 108 17.03 7.54 -11.20
CA GLY A 108 16.72 7.36 -9.78
C GLY A 108 16.16 5.97 -9.48
N ILE A 109 16.53 5.39 -8.33
CA ILE A 109 15.97 4.11 -7.88
C ILE A 109 14.45 4.19 -7.67
N ALA A 110 13.94 5.35 -7.26
CA ALA A 110 12.53 5.60 -7.06
C ALA A 110 11.69 5.47 -8.34
N ASP A 111 12.30 5.67 -9.51
CA ASP A 111 11.63 5.50 -10.81
C ASP A 111 11.48 4.03 -11.20
N VAL A 112 12.24 3.14 -10.59
CA VAL A 112 12.26 1.71 -10.92
C VAL A 112 10.97 1.03 -10.44
N VAL A 113 10.52 1.33 -9.23
CA VAL A 113 9.29 0.78 -8.66
C VAL A 113 8.09 1.49 -9.27
N LYS A 114 7.14 0.71 -9.82
CA LYS A 114 5.92 1.23 -10.44
C LYS A 114 4.65 0.89 -9.68
N THR A 115 4.60 -0.29 -9.11
CA THR A 115 3.41 -0.76 -8.40
C THR A 115 3.83 -1.50 -7.14
N VAL A 116 3.14 -1.24 -6.05
CA VAL A 116 3.23 -2.02 -4.82
C VAL A 116 1.83 -2.53 -4.53
N THR A 117 1.62 -3.84 -4.60
CA THR A 117 0.35 -4.47 -4.27
C THR A 117 0.49 -5.17 -2.91
N ILE A 118 -0.43 -4.89 -2.01
CA ILE A 118 -0.46 -5.43 -0.66
C ILE A 118 -1.78 -6.16 -0.48
N GLU A 119 -1.73 -7.46 -0.20
CA GLU A 119 -2.93 -8.28 -0.04
C GLU A 119 -3.16 -8.63 1.43
N ASN A 120 -4.40 -8.48 1.86
CA ASN A 120 -4.85 -8.74 3.24
C ASN A 120 -3.93 -8.15 4.32
N PRO A 121 -3.49 -6.88 4.21
CA PRO A 121 -2.67 -6.28 5.25
C PRO A 121 -3.45 -6.14 6.55
N GLU A 122 -2.73 -6.30 7.66
CA GLU A 122 -3.20 -5.91 8.98
C GLU A 122 -2.32 -4.79 9.52
N VAL A 123 -2.93 -3.67 9.90
CA VAL A 123 -2.25 -2.47 10.41
C VAL A 123 -2.72 -2.20 11.83
N HIS A 124 -1.79 -2.07 12.76
CA HIS A 124 -2.08 -1.77 14.16
C HIS A 124 -1.49 -0.41 14.54
N LEU A 125 -2.34 0.61 14.58
CA LEU A 125 -1.95 1.96 14.99
C LEU A 125 -2.29 2.15 16.47
N ALA A 126 -1.27 2.35 17.28
CA ALA A 126 -1.43 2.59 18.72
C ALA A 126 -0.76 3.90 19.12
N LYS A 127 -1.50 4.74 19.86
CA LYS A 127 -0.97 5.96 20.46
C LYS A 127 -0.53 5.67 21.89
N GLY A 128 0.74 5.89 22.19
CA GLY A 128 1.30 5.70 23.51
C GLY A 128 0.82 6.75 24.52
N THR A 129 1.09 6.50 25.79
CA THR A 129 0.84 7.47 26.87
C THR A 129 1.71 8.72 26.77
N ASP A 130 2.79 8.66 25.97
CA ASP A 130 3.66 9.78 25.61
C ASP A 130 3.04 10.67 24.51
N GLY A 131 1.87 10.28 23.98
CA GLY A 131 1.17 10.98 22.91
C GLY A 131 1.67 10.68 21.50
N LEU A 132 2.68 9.84 21.35
CA LEU A 132 3.24 9.45 20.04
C LEU A 132 2.57 8.18 19.51
N TRP A 133 2.41 8.13 18.20
CA TRP A 133 1.95 6.91 17.52
C TRP A 133 3.11 5.93 17.33
N ASN A 134 2.82 4.64 17.43
CA ASN A 134 3.82 3.58 17.19
C ASN A 134 4.50 3.65 15.80
N VAL A 135 3.84 4.28 14.82
CA VAL A 135 4.39 4.49 13.47
C VAL A 135 5.33 5.68 13.34
N GLU A 136 5.26 6.67 14.23
CA GLU A 136 6.05 7.92 14.10
C GLU A 136 7.56 7.69 14.18
N ASN A 137 7.98 6.67 14.90
CA ASN A 137 9.40 6.34 15.11
C ASN A 137 9.87 5.13 14.30
N ILE A 138 9.05 4.60 13.39
CA ILE A 138 9.43 3.45 12.56
C ILE A 138 10.50 3.83 11.54
N LEU A 139 10.41 5.03 10.95
CA LEU A 139 11.41 5.49 10.00
C LEU A 139 12.51 6.26 10.72
N LYS A 140 13.76 5.85 10.50
CA LYS A 140 14.93 6.60 10.95
C LYS A 140 15.05 7.90 10.14
N PRO A 141 15.46 9.01 10.76
CA PRO A 141 15.81 10.22 10.03
C PRO A 141 16.84 9.90 8.94
N SER A 142 16.61 10.37 7.74
CA SER A 142 17.53 10.18 6.61
C SER A 142 18.29 11.46 6.34
N ASP A 143 19.61 11.40 6.41
CA ASP A 143 20.51 12.50 6.03
C ASP A 143 20.73 12.56 4.51
N SER A 144 20.18 11.61 3.73
CA SER A 144 20.39 11.55 2.30
C SER A 144 19.48 12.54 1.57
N SER A 145 20.10 13.45 0.83
CA SER A 145 19.45 14.36 -0.14
C SER A 145 19.01 13.65 -1.43
N ASP A 146 19.12 12.34 -1.49
CA ASP A 146 18.73 11.55 -2.65
C ASP A 146 17.19 11.33 -2.62
N ASN A 147 16.51 12.42 -2.94
CA ASN A 147 15.05 12.50 -2.98
C ASN A 147 14.53 12.09 -4.37
N GLY A 148 14.81 10.87 -4.79
CA GLY A 148 14.06 10.29 -5.89
C GLY A 148 12.57 10.31 -5.52
N THR A 149 11.74 10.94 -6.33
CA THR A 149 10.29 10.96 -6.11
C THR A 149 9.71 9.65 -6.64
N PHE A 150 9.15 8.83 -5.77
CA PHE A 150 8.39 7.66 -6.21
C PHE A 150 7.27 8.11 -7.15
N THR A 151 7.18 7.51 -8.33
CA THR A 151 6.14 7.76 -9.34
C THR A 151 5.48 6.44 -9.69
N GLY A 152 4.53 6.02 -8.87
CA GLY A 152 3.91 4.71 -9.02
C GLY A 152 2.59 4.64 -8.29
N GLN A 153 2.14 3.42 -8.07
CA GLN A 153 0.89 3.14 -7.38
C GLN A 153 1.10 2.18 -6.22
N VAL A 154 0.38 2.41 -5.14
CA VAL A 154 0.19 1.44 -4.05
C VAL A 154 -1.25 0.98 -4.07
N ILE A 155 -1.46 -0.33 -4.17
CA ILE A 155 -2.76 -0.99 -4.23
C ILE A 155 -2.90 -1.83 -2.96
N VAL A 156 -3.97 -1.59 -2.21
CA VAL A 156 -4.34 -2.38 -1.03
C VAL A 156 -5.59 -3.18 -1.35
N LYS A 157 -5.58 -4.46 -1.00
CA LYS A 157 -6.70 -5.38 -1.19
C LYS A 157 -7.05 -6.06 0.13
N ASP A 158 -8.32 -5.98 0.52
CA ASP A 158 -8.92 -6.69 1.65
C ASP A 158 -8.16 -6.54 2.99
N GLY A 159 -7.66 -5.33 3.27
CA GLY A 159 -6.90 -5.03 4.47
C GLY A 159 -7.78 -4.85 5.71
N ASN A 160 -7.14 -4.93 6.87
CA ASN A 160 -7.73 -4.59 8.16
C ASN A 160 -6.84 -3.59 8.88
N ALA A 161 -7.45 -2.69 9.64
CA ALA A 161 -6.70 -1.76 10.49
C ALA A 161 -7.37 -1.63 11.85
N SER A 162 -6.56 -1.58 12.90
CA SER A 162 -7.01 -1.20 14.23
C SER A 162 -6.32 0.09 14.66
N ILE A 163 -7.09 1.00 15.22
CA ILE A 163 -6.60 2.27 15.79
C ILE A 163 -6.94 2.27 17.27
N THR A 164 -5.93 2.39 18.11
CA THR A 164 -6.11 2.47 19.55
C THR A 164 -5.40 3.70 20.11
N ALA A 165 -6.15 4.56 20.81
CA ALA A 165 -5.56 5.69 21.51
C ALA A 165 -6.29 5.96 22.83
N PRO A 166 -5.57 6.42 23.87
CA PRO A 166 -6.15 6.66 25.20
C PRO A 166 -7.29 7.67 25.22
N ASP A 167 -7.26 8.61 24.28
CA ASP A 167 -8.18 9.74 24.15
C ASP A 167 -9.40 9.43 23.25
N ILE A 168 -9.32 8.40 22.38
CA ILE A 168 -10.40 8.08 21.45
C ILE A 168 -10.91 6.63 21.55
N GLY A 169 -10.26 5.75 22.32
CA GLY A 169 -10.62 4.33 22.43
C GLY A 169 -10.00 3.48 21.33
N SER A 170 -10.67 2.37 21.00
CA SER A 170 -10.22 1.42 19.96
C SER A 170 -11.27 1.29 18.87
N TYR A 171 -10.83 1.35 17.62
CA TYR A 171 -11.67 1.24 16.43
C TYR A 171 -11.04 0.29 15.43
N ASP A 172 -11.88 -0.58 14.87
CA ASP A 172 -11.49 -1.53 13.85
C ASP A 172 -12.10 -1.15 12.51
N PHE A 173 -11.29 -1.30 11.48
CA PHE A 173 -11.65 -1.11 10.08
C PHE A 173 -11.37 -2.41 9.35
N THR A 174 -12.30 -2.87 8.54
CA THR A 174 -12.20 -4.12 7.80
C THR A 174 -12.45 -3.92 6.32
N SER A 175 -12.12 -4.94 5.52
CA SER A 175 -12.32 -4.90 4.06
C SER A 175 -11.70 -3.67 3.39
N LEU A 176 -10.57 -3.18 3.95
CA LEU A 176 -9.91 -1.99 3.43
C LEU A 176 -9.31 -2.27 2.06
N GLY A 177 -9.74 -1.51 1.08
CA GLY A 177 -9.20 -1.56 -0.27
C GLY A 177 -8.99 -0.16 -0.83
N GLY A 178 -8.07 -0.04 -1.78
CA GLY A 178 -7.84 1.25 -2.41
C GLY A 178 -6.60 1.30 -3.27
N THR A 179 -6.46 2.41 -3.96
CA THR A 179 -5.29 2.70 -4.79
C THR A 179 -4.80 4.11 -4.51
N LEU A 180 -3.53 4.25 -4.23
CA LEU A 180 -2.84 5.53 -4.09
C LEU A 180 -1.81 5.67 -5.20
N GLY A 181 -1.88 6.74 -5.97
CA GLY A 181 -0.94 7.05 -7.05
C GLY A 181 -0.10 8.29 -6.73
N TRP A 182 1.17 8.23 -7.02
CA TRP A 182 2.12 9.34 -6.94
C TRP A 182 2.49 9.81 -8.33
N ASP A 183 2.39 11.08 -8.57
CA ASP A 183 2.87 11.70 -9.81
C ASP A 183 4.30 12.26 -9.68
N SER A 184 4.84 12.75 -10.79
CA SER A 184 6.19 13.32 -10.85
C SER A 184 6.34 14.63 -10.07
N THR A 185 5.26 15.23 -9.61
CA THR A 185 5.27 16.44 -8.77
C THR A 185 5.24 16.11 -7.28
N GLY A 186 5.14 14.82 -6.94
CA GLY A 186 4.96 14.34 -5.56
C GLY A 186 3.52 14.45 -5.06
N THR A 187 2.56 14.77 -5.95
CA THR A 187 1.16 14.76 -5.60
C THR A 187 0.67 13.33 -5.46
N ILE A 188 -0.03 13.04 -4.36
CA ILE A 188 -0.67 11.76 -4.11
C ILE A 188 -2.15 11.92 -4.38
N THR A 189 -2.70 11.03 -5.18
CA THR A 189 -4.15 10.91 -5.39
C THR A 189 -4.57 9.47 -5.22
N GLY A 190 -5.78 9.24 -4.74
CA GLY A 190 -6.27 7.88 -4.64
C GLY A 190 -7.69 7.79 -4.15
N SER A 191 -8.23 6.58 -4.25
CA SER A 191 -9.53 6.22 -3.72
C SER A 191 -9.37 5.08 -2.73
N PHE A 192 -10.24 5.03 -1.76
CA PHE A 192 -10.27 3.99 -0.74
C PHE A 192 -11.70 3.62 -0.38
N ALA A 193 -11.87 2.40 0.10
CA ALA A 193 -13.14 1.89 0.60
C ALA A 193 -12.88 0.94 1.76
N GLY A 194 -13.91 0.68 2.57
CA GLY A 194 -13.82 -0.25 3.67
C GLY A 194 -15.10 -0.31 4.48
N GLU A 195 -15.01 -0.97 5.62
CA GLU A 195 -16.10 -1.10 6.58
C GLU A 195 -15.65 -0.63 7.96
N ALA A 196 -16.50 0.12 8.64
CA ALA A 196 -16.34 0.53 10.03
C ALA A 196 -17.72 0.78 10.64
N PHE A 197 -17.89 0.51 11.92
CA PHE A 197 -19.15 0.73 12.64
C PHE A 197 -20.36 0.04 11.99
N ASP A 198 -20.16 -1.17 11.46
CA ASP A 198 -21.15 -1.95 10.71
C ASP A 198 -21.69 -1.24 9.45
N SER A 199 -20.89 -0.35 8.86
CA SER A 199 -21.26 0.41 7.67
C SER A 199 -20.10 0.47 6.68
N HIS A 200 -20.44 0.45 5.39
CA HIS A 200 -19.47 0.66 4.32
C HIS A 200 -19.18 2.16 4.14
N PHE A 201 -17.94 2.46 3.83
CA PHE A 201 -17.51 3.81 3.46
C PHE A 201 -16.65 3.80 2.20
N THR A 202 -16.68 4.90 1.48
CA THR A 202 -15.79 5.18 0.35
C THR A 202 -15.22 6.58 0.48
N GLY A 203 -14.07 6.80 -0.10
CA GLY A 203 -13.48 8.13 -0.09
C GLY A 203 -12.35 8.31 -1.10
N ASP A 204 -11.96 9.55 -1.27
CA ASP A 204 -10.85 9.97 -2.11
C ASP A 204 -9.86 10.80 -1.29
N LEU A 205 -8.60 10.68 -1.63
CA LEU A 205 -7.51 11.45 -1.07
C LEU A 205 -6.79 12.22 -2.18
N LYS A 206 -6.51 13.49 -1.92
CA LYS A 206 -5.54 14.28 -2.68
C LYS A 206 -4.60 14.98 -1.72
N TYR A 207 -3.31 14.71 -1.85
CA TYR A 207 -2.27 15.32 -1.03
C TYR A 207 -1.19 15.86 -1.95
N THR A 208 -0.92 17.16 -1.87
CA THR A 208 0.11 17.81 -2.68
C THR A 208 1.33 18.18 -1.84
N ASN A 209 1.12 18.55 -0.58
CA ASN A 209 2.18 18.83 0.40
C ASN A 209 1.54 18.95 1.79
N THR A 210 2.35 19.14 2.82
CA THR A 210 1.89 19.24 4.22
C THR A 210 0.86 20.34 4.47
N ASN A 211 0.72 21.30 3.56
CA ASN A 211 -0.23 22.41 3.66
C ASN A 211 -1.45 22.25 2.76
N ASN A 212 -1.42 21.29 1.81
CA ASN A 212 -2.51 21.10 0.85
C ASN A 212 -2.89 19.60 0.82
N MET A 213 -3.93 19.25 1.56
CA MET A 213 -4.53 17.92 1.62
C MET A 213 -6.04 18.06 1.51
N GLU A 214 -6.67 17.21 0.74
CA GLU A 214 -8.12 17.08 0.64
C GLU A 214 -8.49 15.60 0.80
N ILE A 215 -9.45 15.31 1.68
CA ILE A 215 -10.04 14.00 1.86
C ILE A 215 -11.54 14.17 1.70
N SER A 216 -12.16 13.37 0.84
CA SER A 216 -13.61 13.21 0.78
C SER A 216 -14.01 11.84 1.31
N LEU A 217 -15.17 11.76 1.95
CA LEU A 217 -15.70 10.55 2.55
C LEU A 217 -17.22 10.51 2.38
N GLU A 218 -17.74 9.34 2.04
CA GLU A 218 -19.16 9.01 2.01
C GLU A 218 -19.38 7.70 2.75
N THR A 219 -20.53 7.51 3.39
CA THR A 219 -20.87 6.26 4.09
C THR A 219 -22.25 5.76 3.68
N ASP A 220 -22.45 4.45 3.80
CA ASP A 220 -23.79 3.90 3.88
C ASP A 220 -24.45 4.29 5.22
N PRO A 221 -25.76 4.08 5.40
CA PRO A 221 -26.41 4.32 6.68
C PRO A 221 -25.77 3.50 7.81
N VAL A 222 -25.36 4.18 8.87
CA VAL A 222 -24.71 3.61 10.05
C VAL A 222 -25.61 3.73 11.27
N SER A 223 -25.69 2.70 12.10
CA SER A 223 -26.40 2.75 13.38
C SER A 223 -25.79 3.78 14.32
N LEU A 224 -26.59 4.67 14.88
CA LEU A 224 -26.11 5.61 15.90
C LEU A 224 -25.60 4.87 17.15
N THR A 225 -26.14 3.69 17.43
CA THR A 225 -25.67 2.83 18.53
C THR A 225 -24.22 2.35 18.29
N SER A 226 -23.87 2.00 17.05
CA SER A 226 -22.50 1.60 16.68
C SER A 226 -21.52 2.79 16.77
N LEU A 227 -22.00 4.02 16.51
CA LEU A 227 -21.21 5.24 16.64
C LEU A 227 -21.16 5.79 18.08
N LYS A 228 -21.93 5.23 19.01
CA LYS A 228 -22.04 5.75 20.38
C LYS A 228 -20.70 5.98 21.08
N PRO A 229 -19.73 5.05 21.06
CA PRO A 229 -18.44 5.25 21.69
C PRO A 229 -17.65 6.44 21.13
N LEU A 230 -17.80 6.71 19.84
CA LEU A 230 -17.19 7.85 19.17
C LEU A 230 -17.94 9.15 19.50
N LEU A 231 -19.27 9.14 19.43
CA LEU A 231 -20.11 10.32 19.66
C LEU A 231 -20.04 10.81 21.11
N GLU A 232 -19.89 9.91 22.09
CA GLU A 232 -19.75 10.27 23.50
C GLU A 232 -18.50 11.10 23.81
N GLN A 233 -17.48 11.05 22.94
CA GLN A 233 -16.28 11.90 23.03
C GLN A 233 -16.56 13.34 22.60
N PHE A 234 -17.68 13.58 21.94
CA PHE A 234 -18.14 14.91 21.53
C PHE A 234 -19.42 15.30 22.25
N PRO A 235 -19.37 15.71 23.55
CA PRO A 235 -20.55 16.00 24.37
C PRO A 235 -21.48 17.05 23.75
N GLN A 236 -20.93 17.94 22.93
CA GLN A 236 -21.68 18.97 22.21
C GLN A 236 -22.65 18.38 21.16
N ILE A 237 -22.32 17.19 20.65
CA ILE A 237 -23.10 16.45 19.67
C ILE A 237 -23.98 15.42 20.38
N SER A 238 -23.39 14.58 21.22
CA SER A 238 -24.06 13.47 21.89
C SER A 238 -25.21 13.93 22.80
N SER A 239 -25.10 15.10 23.42
CA SER A 239 -26.17 15.67 24.24
C SER A 239 -27.42 16.11 23.46
N LYS A 240 -27.33 16.19 22.13
CA LYS A 240 -28.42 16.63 21.26
C LYS A 240 -29.06 15.50 20.45
N LEU A 241 -28.45 14.32 20.48
CA LEU A 241 -28.88 13.15 19.70
C LEU A 241 -29.36 12.05 20.65
N ASP A 242 -30.45 11.38 20.30
CA ASP A 242 -30.81 10.10 20.90
C ASP A 242 -29.97 9.00 20.23
N ILE A 243 -28.76 8.80 20.75
CA ILE A 243 -27.78 7.85 20.19
C ILE A 243 -28.10 6.38 20.46
N ASP A 244 -29.16 6.10 21.20
CA ASP A 244 -29.61 4.73 21.45
C ASP A 244 -30.54 4.22 20.33
N LYS A 245 -30.95 5.08 19.41
CA LYS A 245 -31.87 4.75 18.30
C LYS A 245 -31.57 5.59 17.06
N GLY A 246 -31.87 5.00 15.90
CA GLY A 246 -31.75 5.67 14.63
C GLY A 246 -30.53 5.28 13.81
N THR A 247 -30.48 5.80 12.63
CA THR A 247 -29.37 5.65 11.69
C THR A 247 -28.92 7.02 11.22
N GLY A 248 -27.63 7.19 11.03
CA GLY A 248 -27.05 8.35 10.39
C GLY A 248 -26.33 7.95 9.09
N GLN A 249 -26.22 8.87 8.18
CA GLN A 249 -25.46 8.68 6.95
C GLN A 249 -24.65 9.94 6.67
N VAL A 250 -23.37 9.78 6.36
CA VAL A 250 -22.56 10.86 5.82
C VAL A 250 -22.66 10.79 4.30
N THR A 251 -23.38 11.72 3.73
CA THR A 251 -23.55 11.82 2.26
C THR A 251 -22.38 12.54 1.61
N SER A 252 -21.66 13.37 2.35
CA SER A 252 -20.40 13.99 1.92
C SER A 252 -19.68 14.54 3.14
N ALA A 253 -18.44 14.13 3.34
CA ALA A 253 -17.54 14.81 4.25
C ALA A 253 -16.29 15.22 3.47
N LYS A 254 -15.91 16.49 3.59
CA LYS A 254 -14.67 17.01 3.04
C LYS A 254 -13.83 17.59 4.15
N ILE A 255 -12.60 17.16 4.23
CA ILE A 255 -11.59 17.70 5.13
C ILE A 255 -10.45 18.20 4.25
N TRP A 256 -10.08 19.46 4.41
CA TRP A 256 -8.94 19.98 3.67
C TRP A 256 -8.06 20.84 4.56
N LYS A 257 -6.79 20.82 4.25
CA LYS A 257 -5.79 21.66 4.86
C LYS A 257 -5.22 22.58 3.79
N SER A 258 -5.25 23.88 4.04
CA SER A 258 -4.65 24.90 3.18
C SER A 258 -3.91 25.91 4.04
N ASP A 259 -2.66 26.21 3.70
CA ASP A 259 -1.81 27.18 4.40
C ASP A 259 -1.73 26.97 5.93
N GLY A 260 -1.75 25.70 6.35
CA GLY A 260 -1.67 25.34 7.77
C GLY A 260 -3.01 25.32 8.52
N ALA A 261 -4.07 25.89 7.95
CA ALA A 261 -5.40 25.82 8.53
C ALA A 261 -6.15 24.56 8.05
N VAL A 262 -6.81 23.88 9.00
CA VAL A 262 -7.69 22.75 8.69
C VAL A 262 -9.13 23.26 8.66
N ALA A 263 -9.83 22.93 7.60
CA ALA A 263 -11.25 23.18 7.44
C ALA A 263 -11.97 21.87 7.11
N TYR A 264 -13.23 21.81 7.46
CA TYR A 264 -14.08 20.63 7.17
C TYR A 264 -15.49 21.06 6.80
N HIS A 265 -16.12 20.25 5.98
CA HIS A 265 -17.54 20.37 5.64
C HIS A 265 -18.16 18.98 5.68
N VAL A 266 -19.22 18.81 6.44
CA VAL A 266 -19.90 17.52 6.58
C VAL A 266 -21.39 17.72 6.30
N GLN A 267 -21.92 16.90 5.42
CA GLN A 267 -23.35 16.78 5.13
C GLN A 267 -23.79 15.35 5.45
N GLY A 268 -24.95 15.21 6.02
CA GLY A 268 -25.51 13.93 6.37
C GLY A 268 -26.98 14.02 6.70
N SER A 269 -27.58 12.87 6.95
CA SER A 269 -28.96 12.71 7.43
C SER A 269 -28.98 11.83 8.67
N ILE A 270 -29.98 12.01 9.50
CA ILE A 270 -30.25 11.21 10.71
C ILE A 270 -31.69 10.74 10.64
#